data_cbfde8453e2ca7774040e8c42fca9ef4
#
_entry.id   cbfde8453e2ca7774040e8c42fca9ef4
#
_cell.length_a   1.000
_cell.length_b   1.000
_cell.length_c   1.000
_cell.angle_alpha   90.00
_cell.angle_beta   90.00
_cell.angle_gamma   90.00
#
_symmetry.space_group_name_H-M   'P 1'
#
loop_
_entity.id
_entity.type
_entity.pdbx_description
1 polymer ?
#
loop_
_entity_poly.entity_id
_entity_poly.type
_entity_poly.pdbx_seq_one_letter_code
_entity_poly.pdbx_strand_id
1 'polypeptide(L)'
;TLYILVPVPNNTSGIDWDSVAGEFREMVIDMVAEKLGEPNLAAFIEEERMITPKDWENDISVYKGATFNLGHQLTQMLAFRPRNKFEELDRCWLVGGGTHPGSGLPIILESARITANSILAQDNKALLPVKPLPKVKVDQRVGKAPKPIVQM
;
A
#
# COMPACT_ATOMS: atom_id res chain seq x y z
N THR A 1 -16.73 4.60 8.67
CA THR A 1 -15.26 4.64 8.85
C THR A 1 -14.62 5.21 7.60
N LEU A 2 -13.73 6.19 7.77
CA LEU A 2 -12.92 6.75 6.70
C LEU A 2 -11.50 6.17 6.81
N TYR A 3 -10.91 5.82 5.66
CA TYR A 3 -9.49 5.53 5.53
C TYR A 3 -8.88 6.58 4.60
N ILE A 4 -7.97 7.38 5.15
CA ILE A 4 -7.33 8.48 4.43
C ILE A 4 -5.86 8.13 4.26
N LEU A 5 -5.41 8.03 3.01
CA LEU A 5 -4.02 7.82 2.66
C LEU A 5 -3.47 9.07 1.98
N VAL A 6 -2.46 9.66 2.59
CA VAL A 6 -1.79 10.84 2.04
C VAL A 6 -0.35 10.47 1.71
N PRO A 7 0.08 10.56 0.46
CA PRO A 7 1.48 10.36 0.08
C PRO A 7 2.35 11.45 0.71
N VAL A 8 3.34 11.03 1.47
CA VAL A 8 4.30 11.93 2.12
C VAL A 8 5.73 11.40 1.90
N PRO A 9 6.76 12.26 2.00
CA PRO A 9 8.15 11.82 1.95
C PRO A 9 8.46 10.88 3.11
N ASN A 10 9.38 9.94 2.89
CA ASN A 10 9.91 9.09 3.95
C ASN A 10 10.87 9.86 4.89
N ASN A 11 11.39 9.19 5.92
CA ASN A 11 12.22 9.82 6.95
C ASN A 11 13.59 10.34 6.45
N THR A 12 13.97 10.09 5.20
CA THR A 12 15.17 10.72 4.61
C THR A 12 14.95 12.19 4.30
N SER A 13 13.70 12.67 4.29
CA SER A 13 13.36 14.09 4.08
C SER A 13 13.80 15.00 5.21
N GLY A 14 14.04 14.44 6.40
CA GLY A 14 14.35 15.23 7.60
C GLY A 14 13.14 15.94 8.22
N ILE A 15 11.92 15.61 7.80
CA ILE A 15 10.69 16.14 8.42
C ILE A 15 10.56 15.61 9.85
N ASP A 16 10.46 16.53 10.80
CA ASP A 16 10.14 16.18 12.18
C ASP A 16 8.63 15.99 12.36
N TRP A 17 8.20 14.74 12.21
CA TRP A 17 6.78 14.39 12.32
C TRP A 17 6.18 14.68 13.71
N ASP A 18 6.98 14.70 14.77
CA ASP A 18 6.47 15.03 16.11
C ASP A 18 6.00 16.50 16.21
N SER A 19 6.62 17.37 15.44
CA SER A 19 6.28 18.79 15.43
C SER A 19 5.21 19.16 14.42
N VAL A 20 5.16 18.49 13.25
CA VAL A 20 4.30 18.94 12.14
C VAL A 20 3.03 18.10 11.97
N ALA A 21 2.96 16.91 12.55
CA ALA A 21 1.88 15.97 12.29
C ALA A 21 0.50 16.52 12.65
N GLY A 22 0.39 17.30 13.73
CA GLY A 22 -0.87 17.90 14.17
C GLY A 22 -1.43 18.90 13.15
N GLU A 23 -0.62 19.86 12.74
CA GLU A 23 -1.02 20.86 11.73
C GLU A 23 -1.31 20.21 10.38
N PHE A 24 -0.48 19.26 9.98
CA PHE A 24 -0.69 18.50 8.75
C PHE A 24 -2.00 17.72 8.76
N ARG A 25 -2.31 17.09 9.90
CA ARG A 25 -3.60 16.40 10.10
C ARG A 25 -4.78 17.34 9.91
N GLU A 26 -4.77 18.52 10.53
CA GLU A 26 -5.85 19.51 10.40
C GLU A 26 -6.05 19.89 8.93
N MET A 27 -4.97 20.21 8.23
CA MET A 27 -5.01 20.51 6.80
C MET A 27 -5.64 19.37 5.97
N VAL A 28 -5.32 18.12 6.30
CA VAL A 28 -5.88 16.96 5.60
C VAL A 28 -7.37 16.79 5.91
N ILE A 29 -7.80 16.97 7.15
CA ILE A 29 -9.23 16.88 7.53
C ILE A 29 -10.03 17.98 6.83
N ASP A 30 -9.53 19.21 6.78
CA ASP A 30 -10.18 20.32 6.08
C ASP A 30 -10.30 20.03 4.57
N MET A 31 -9.26 19.51 3.95
CA MET A 31 -9.28 19.11 2.55
C MET A 31 -10.32 18.02 2.27
N VAL A 32 -10.44 17.03 3.16
CA VAL A 32 -11.44 15.97 3.04
C VAL A 32 -12.84 16.50 3.28
N ALA A 33 -13.03 17.38 4.27
CA ALA A 33 -14.28 18.05 4.56
C ALA A 33 -14.81 18.83 3.33
N GLU A 34 -13.94 19.60 2.68
CA GLU A 34 -14.25 20.31 1.44
C GLU A 34 -14.67 19.35 0.32
N LYS A 35 -13.89 18.28 0.10
CA LYS A 35 -14.16 17.27 -0.94
C LYS A 35 -15.47 16.52 -0.74
N LEU A 36 -15.86 16.27 0.51
CA LEU A 36 -17.11 15.61 0.86
C LEU A 36 -18.30 16.57 0.93
N GLY A 37 -18.07 17.87 0.95
CA GLY A 37 -19.10 18.89 1.19
C GLY A 37 -19.63 18.87 2.64
N GLU A 38 -18.81 18.43 3.60
CA GLU A 38 -19.15 18.31 5.01
C GLU A 38 -18.22 19.19 5.86
N PRO A 39 -18.52 20.49 6.00
CA PRO A 39 -17.64 21.44 6.69
C PRO A 39 -17.43 21.14 8.18
N ASN A 40 -18.30 20.35 8.78
CA ASN A 40 -18.21 19.97 10.18
C ASN A 40 -17.58 18.58 10.39
N LEU A 41 -16.88 18.05 9.40
CA LEU A 41 -16.30 16.68 9.45
C LEU A 41 -15.53 16.41 10.73
N ALA A 42 -14.71 17.35 11.17
CA ALA A 42 -13.92 17.22 12.40
C ALA A 42 -14.78 16.95 13.66
N ALA A 43 -15.99 17.51 13.72
CA ALA A 43 -16.89 17.31 14.85
C ALA A 43 -17.53 15.92 14.92
N PHE A 44 -17.47 15.16 13.81
CA PHE A 44 -17.99 13.79 13.73
C PHE A 44 -16.92 12.72 13.99
N ILE A 45 -15.67 13.11 14.23
CA ILE A 45 -14.58 12.17 14.54
C ILE A 45 -14.73 11.72 15.99
N GLU A 46 -15.13 10.47 16.19
CA GLU A 46 -15.24 9.84 17.52
C GLU A 46 -13.91 9.22 17.95
N GLU A 47 -13.23 8.56 17.00
CA GLU A 47 -11.92 7.96 17.22
C GLU A 47 -11.06 8.14 15.96
N GLU A 48 -9.76 8.33 16.18
CA GLU A 48 -8.79 8.52 15.12
C GLU A 48 -7.48 7.81 15.44
N ARG A 49 -6.89 7.25 14.41
CA ARG A 49 -5.53 6.75 14.46
C ARG A 49 -4.75 7.31 13.28
N MET A 50 -3.74 8.11 13.56
CA MET A 50 -2.78 8.57 12.58
C MET A 50 -1.50 7.74 12.68
N ILE A 51 -0.91 7.41 11.54
CA ILE A 51 0.37 6.70 11.44
C ILE A 51 1.26 7.51 10.50
N THR A 52 2.38 7.96 11.02
CA THR A 52 3.38 8.74 10.30
C THR A 52 4.50 7.84 9.75
N PRO A 53 5.38 8.34 8.87
CA PRO A 53 6.60 7.62 8.49
C PRO A 53 7.48 7.23 9.67
N LYS A 54 7.51 8.04 10.75
CA LYS A 54 8.25 7.73 11.97
C LYS A 54 7.68 6.49 12.66
N ASP A 55 6.35 6.38 12.76
CA ASP A 55 5.68 5.23 13.36
C ASP A 55 5.91 3.97 12.50
N TRP A 56 5.86 4.09 11.16
CA TRP A 56 6.18 2.98 10.27
C TRP A 56 7.60 2.45 10.48
N GLU A 57 8.58 3.32 10.71
CA GLU A 57 9.96 2.91 10.98
C GLU A 57 10.10 2.29 12.38
N ASN A 58 9.58 2.94 13.41
CA ASN A 58 9.82 2.58 14.80
C ASN A 58 8.99 1.37 15.26
N ASP A 59 7.71 1.33 14.91
CA ASP A 59 6.77 0.32 15.43
C ASP A 59 6.70 -0.92 14.54
N ILE A 60 6.95 -0.75 13.23
CA ILE A 60 6.74 -1.80 12.23
C ILE A 60 8.05 -2.17 11.52
N SER A 61 9.15 -1.49 11.84
CA SER A 61 10.48 -1.73 11.27
C SER A 61 10.53 -1.57 9.74
N VAL A 62 9.69 -0.69 9.18
CA VAL A 62 9.76 -0.36 7.76
C VAL A 62 10.92 0.58 7.52
N TYR A 63 11.84 0.20 6.64
CA TYR A 63 13.05 0.98 6.35
C TYR A 63 12.70 2.44 5.99
N LYS A 64 13.20 3.37 6.79
CA LYS A 64 12.96 4.82 6.66
C LYS A 64 11.48 5.22 6.61
N GLY A 65 10.59 4.42 7.17
CA GLY A 65 9.16 4.66 7.12
C GLY A 65 8.55 4.64 5.71
N ALA A 66 9.25 4.05 4.74
CA ALA A 66 8.83 3.98 3.36
C ALA A 66 7.80 2.86 3.16
N THR A 67 6.54 3.09 3.55
CA THR A 67 5.45 2.09 3.58
C THR A 67 5.31 1.29 2.29
N PHE A 68 5.50 1.92 1.13
CA PHE A 68 5.44 1.24 -0.17
C PHE A 68 6.79 0.72 -0.67
N ASN A 69 7.82 0.75 0.17
CA ASN A 69 9.20 0.38 -0.16
C ASN A 69 9.79 1.24 -1.28
N LEU A 70 10.05 0.60 -2.44
CA LEU A 70 10.57 1.29 -3.61
C LEU A 70 9.51 2.19 -4.26
N GLY A 71 9.96 3.25 -4.87
CA GLY A 71 9.11 4.16 -5.62
C GLY A 71 8.47 3.49 -6.85
N HIS A 72 7.52 4.19 -7.47
CA HIS A 72 6.82 3.75 -8.67
C HIS A 72 7.39 4.42 -9.94
N GLN A 73 8.67 4.76 -9.92
CA GLN A 73 9.39 5.23 -11.10
C GLN A 73 9.73 4.04 -12.01
N LEU A 74 9.86 4.26 -13.31
CA LEU A 74 10.14 3.20 -14.29
C LEU A 74 11.34 2.34 -13.91
N THR A 75 12.39 2.95 -13.34
CA THR A 75 13.61 2.27 -12.90
C THR A 75 13.44 1.45 -11.61
N GLN A 76 12.29 1.51 -10.97
CA GLN A 76 11.98 0.81 -9.73
C GLN A 76 10.69 -0.02 -9.82
N MET A 77 10.20 -0.24 -11.04
CA MET A 77 8.98 -1.01 -11.31
C MET A 77 9.25 -2.23 -12.18
N LEU A 78 8.33 -3.17 -12.14
CA LEU A 78 8.31 -4.36 -13.00
C LEU A 78 9.65 -5.12 -12.99
N ALA A 79 10.33 -5.18 -14.15
CA ALA A 79 11.58 -5.92 -14.32
C ALA A 79 12.77 -5.32 -13.54
N PHE A 80 12.69 -4.03 -13.17
CA PHE A 80 13.74 -3.35 -12.40
C PHE A 80 13.56 -3.48 -10.88
N ARG A 81 12.46 -4.08 -10.44
CA ARG A 81 12.25 -4.38 -9.03
C ARG A 81 13.10 -5.59 -8.62
N PRO A 82 13.58 -5.67 -7.36
CA PRO A 82 14.31 -6.83 -6.89
C PRO A 82 13.57 -8.13 -7.20
N ARG A 83 14.31 -9.13 -7.62
CA ARG A 83 13.76 -10.45 -7.92
C ARG A 83 13.28 -11.15 -6.63
N ASN A 84 12.47 -12.17 -6.80
CA ASN A 84 11.98 -12.98 -5.68
C ASN A 84 13.01 -14.00 -5.15
N LYS A 85 14.22 -13.99 -5.68
CA LYS A 85 15.34 -14.79 -5.21
C LYS A 85 16.56 -13.90 -5.00
N PHE A 86 17.23 -14.08 -3.87
CA PHE A 86 18.53 -13.46 -3.61
C PHE A 86 19.59 -14.20 -4.44
N GLU A 87 20.32 -13.49 -5.29
CA GLU A 87 21.24 -14.14 -6.24
C GLU A 87 22.53 -14.61 -5.56
N GLU A 88 22.95 -13.92 -4.50
CA GLU A 88 24.20 -14.15 -3.80
C GLU A 88 24.08 -15.17 -2.64
N LEU A 89 22.85 -15.53 -2.26
CA LEU A 89 22.57 -16.46 -1.18
C LEU A 89 21.79 -17.65 -1.68
N ASP A 90 22.30 -18.85 -1.41
CA ASP A 90 21.57 -20.05 -1.73
C ASP A 90 20.33 -20.20 -0.82
N ARG A 91 19.22 -20.64 -1.41
CA ARG A 91 17.93 -20.87 -0.74
C ARG A 91 17.39 -19.64 0.03
N CYS A 92 17.79 -18.45 -0.35
CA CYS A 92 17.26 -17.19 0.19
C CYS A 92 16.25 -16.57 -0.80
N TRP A 93 15.01 -16.43 -0.35
CA TRP A 93 13.91 -15.98 -1.17
C TRP A 93 13.32 -14.69 -0.60
N LEU A 94 12.86 -13.84 -1.50
CA LEU A 94 12.25 -12.55 -1.17
C LEU A 94 10.78 -12.57 -1.60
N VAL A 95 9.93 -11.99 -0.75
CA VAL A 95 8.49 -11.86 -1.00
C VAL A 95 7.97 -10.56 -0.44
N GLY A 96 6.98 -9.96 -1.09
CA GLY A 96 6.32 -8.77 -0.61
C GLY A 96 6.36 -7.59 -1.57
N GLY A 97 5.93 -6.42 -1.09
CA GLY A 97 5.79 -5.22 -1.92
C GLY A 97 7.10 -4.61 -2.42
N GLY A 98 8.23 -4.93 -1.78
CA GLY A 98 9.57 -4.50 -2.19
C GLY A 98 10.16 -5.32 -3.33
N THR A 99 9.56 -6.44 -3.72
CA THR A 99 10.04 -7.35 -4.76
C THR A 99 9.12 -7.34 -5.99
N HIS A 100 9.53 -8.05 -7.05
CA HIS A 100 8.67 -8.28 -8.21
C HIS A 100 7.39 -9.04 -7.80
N PRO A 101 6.18 -8.69 -8.31
CA PRO A 101 5.91 -7.65 -9.31
C PRO A 101 5.74 -6.22 -8.73
N GLY A 102 5.53 -6.03 -7.43
CA GLY A 102 5.41 -4.70 -6.84
C GLY A 102 4.54 -4.64 -5.59
N SER A 103 4.05 -3.45 -5.26
CA SER A 103 3.22 -3.17 -4.08
C SER A 103 1.71 -3.20 -4.39
N GLY A 104 0.91 -3.23 -3.32
CA GLY A 104 -0.55 -3.39 -3.37
C GLY A 104 -0.98 -4.82 -3.07
N LEU A 105 -2.04 -5.02 -2.29
CA LEU A 105 -2.44 -6.33 -1.77
C LEU A 105 -2.55 -7.42 -2.84
N PRO A 106 -3.23 -7.24 -3.99
CA PRO A 106 -3.31 -8.28 -5.01
C PRO A 106 -1.94 -8.64 -5.58
N ILE A 107 -1.07 -7.64 -5.76
CA ILE A 107 0.26 -7.79 -6.34
C ILE A 107 1.22 -8.45 -5.35
N ILE A 108 1.11 -8.12 -4.05
CA ILE A 108 1.89 -8.77 -2.98
C ILE A 108 1.53 -10.26 -2.87
N LEU A 109 0.25 -10.61 -3.01
CA LEU A 109 -0.18 -12.02 -3.04
C LEU A 109 0.37 -12.76 -4.26
N GLU A 110 0.47 -12.09 -5.42
CA GLU A 110 1.11 -12.66 -6.60
C GLU A 110 2.62 -12.85 -6.41
N SER A 111 3.30 -11.91 -5.72
CA SER A 111 4.70 -12.08 -5.31
C SER A 111 4.89 -13.37 -4.49
N ALA A 112 3.97 -13.64 -3.54
CA ALA A 112 4.02 -14.86 -2.74
C ALA A 112 3.87 -16.12 -3.61
N ARG A 113 2.94 -16.12 -4.58
CA ARG A 113 2.75 -17.25 -5.51
C ARG A 113 3.98 -17.47 -6.40
N ILE A 114 4.58 -16.40 -6.91
CA ILE A 114 5.81 -16.47 -7.73
C ILE A 114 6.95 -17.07 -6.92
N THR A 115 7.16 -16.58 -5.68
CA THR A 115 8.21 -17.10 -4.80
C THR A 115 7.98 -18.56 -4.46
N ALA A 116 6.77 -18.94 -4.07
CA ALA A 116 6.44 -20.34 -3.77
C ALA A 116 6.66 -21.25 -4.99
N ASN A 117 6.25 -20.83 -6.17
CA ASN A 117 6.48 -21.60 -7.40
C ASN A 117 7.96 -21.72 -7.77
N SER A 118 8.76 -20.70 -7.48
CA SER A 118 10.21 -20.77 -7.69
C SER A 118 10.86 -21.80 -6.76
N ILE A 119 10.41 -21.90 -5.52
CA ILE A 119 10.87 -22.91 -4.56
C ILE A 119 10.42 -24.31 -5.03
N LEU A 120 9.15 -24.47 -5.40
CA LEU A 120 8.62 -25.74 -5.87
C LEU A 120 9.34 -26.24 -7.13
N ALA A 121 9.63 -25.34 -8.08
CA ALA A 121 10.39 -25.65 -9.27
C ALA A 121 11.82 -26.14 -8.94
N GLN A 122 12.49 -25.49 -7.98
CA GLN A 122 13.81 -25.90 -7.53
C GLN A 122 13.79 -27.31 -6.90
N ASP A 123 12.71 -27.64 -6.20
CA ASP A 123 12.53 -28.95 -5.56
C ASP A 123 11.88 -30.00 -6.49
N ASN A 124 11.72 -29.70 -7.78
CA ASN A 124 11.05 -30.56 -8.79
C ASN A 124 9.62 -30.96 -8.37
N LYS A 125 8.89 -30.05 -7.73
CA LYS A 125 7.50 -30.25 -7.29
C LYS A 125 6.51 -29.56 -8.23
N ALA A 126 5.25 -30.01 -8.18
CA ALA A 126 4.18 -29.41 -8.96
C ALA A 126 3.95 -27.94 -8.53
N LEU A 127 3.81 -27.05 -9.52
CA LEU A 127 3.57 -25.61 -9.28
C LEU A 127 2.15 -25.35 -8.81
N LEU A 128 1.99 -24.29 -8.02
CA LEU A 128 0.68 -23.78 -7.62
C LEU A 128 -0.05 -23.20 -8.85
N PRO A 129 -1.27 -23.64 -9.16
CA PRO A 129 -2.02 -23.12 -10.28
C PRO A 129 -2.50 -21.69 -10.01
N VAL A 130 -2.65 -20.92 -11.09
CA VAL A 130 -3.42 -19.67 -11.03
C VAL A 130 -4.90 -20.05 -10.89
N LYS A 131 -5.47 -19.81 -9.71
CA LYS A 131 -6.92 -20.00 -9.54
C LYS A 131 -7.64 -18.79 -10.12
N PRO A 132 -8.60 -18.99 -11.05
CA PRO A 132 -9.44 -17.89 -11.49
C PRO A 132 -10.20 -17.32 -10.27
N LEU A 133 -10.28 -16.01 -10.18
CA LEU A 133 -11.07 -15.36 -9.15
C LEU A 133 -12.52 -15.88 -9.23
N PRO A 134 -13.15 -16.19 -8.10
CA PRO A 134 -14.57 -16.54 -8.08
C PRO A 134 -15.36 -15.38 -8.70
N LYS A 135 -16.26 -15.69 -9.62
CA LYS A 135 -17.17 -14.68 -10.17
C LYS A 135 -18.01 -14.13 -9.02
N VAL A 136 -17.64 -12.94 -8.53
CA VAL A 136 -18.45 -12.23 -7.55
C VAL A 136 -19.76 -11.85 -8.23
N LYS A 137 -20.88 -12.42 -7.79
CA LYS A 137 -22.20 -11.92 -8.18
C LYS A 137 -22.34 -10.55 -7.50
N VAL A 138 -22.16 -9.50 -8.25
CA VAL A 138 -22.46 -8.14 -7.75
C VAL A 138 -23.96 -8.10 -7.47
N ASP A 139 -24.33 -7.92 -6.20
CA ASP A 139 -25.73 -7.71 -5.83
C ASP A 139 -26.17 -6.36 -6.42
N GLN A 140 -27.00 -6.39 -7.43
CA GLN A 140 -27.52 -5.19 -8.11
C GLN A 140 -28.36 -4.29 -7.19
N ARG A 141 -28.58 -4.69 -5.94
CA ARG A 141 -29.29 -3.90 -4.91
C ARG A 141 -28.40 -2.90 -4.17
N VAL A 142 -27.08 -2.98 -4.34
CA VAL A 142 -26.17 -1.93 -3.85
C VAL A 142 -26.34 -0.72 -4.76
N GLY A 143 -26.96 0.32 -4.22
CA GLY A 143 -27.48 1.49 -4.90
C GLY A 143 -26.55 2.10 -5.97
N LYS A 144 -27.21 2.74 -6.95
CA LYS A 144 -26.53 3.47 -8.03
C LYS A 144 -25.39 4.29 -7.47
N ALA A 145 -24.18 4.03 -7.97
CA ALA A 145 -23.01 4.84 -7.63
C ALA A 145 -23.36 6.34 -7.73
N PRO A 146 -22.91 7.16 -6.78
CA PRO A 146 -23.09 8.60 -6.89
C PRO A 146 -22.54 9.06 -8.24
N LYS A 147 -23.27 9.95 -8.90
CA LYS A 147 -22.85 10.50 -10.19
C LYS A 147 -21.45 11.07 -10.05
N PRO A 148 -20.54 10.83 -11.01
CA PRO A 148 -19.22 11.42 -10.96
C PRO A 148 -19.37 12.95 -10.87
N ILE A 149 -18.66 13.55 -9.90
CA ILE A 149 -18.56 15.00 -9.79
C ILE A 149 -17.79 15.44 -11.03
N VAL A 150 -18.50 16.05 -11.98
CA VAL A 150 -17.88 16.66 -13.15
C VAL A 150 -17.06 17.83 -12.66
N GLN A 151 -15.76 17.75 -12.82
CA GLN A 151 -14.86 18.89 -12.64
C GLN A 151 -15.17 19.95 -13.69
N MET A 152 -15.47 21.16 -13.26
CA MET A 152 -15.26 22.36 -14.09
C MET A 152 -13.84 22.87 -13.85
#